data_2b62993538675fe2943ebcdfe0cdccc9
#
_entry.id   2b62993538675fe2943ebcdfe0cdccc9
#
_cell.length_a   1.000
_cell.length_b   1.000
_cell.length_c   1.000
_cell.angle_alpha   90.00
_cell.angle_beta   90.00
_cell.angle_gamma   90.00
#
_symmetry.space_group_name_H-M   'P 1'
#
loop_
_entity.id
_entity.type
_entity.pdbx_description
1 polymer ?
#
loop_
_entity_poly.entity_id
_entity_poly.type
_entity_poly.pdbx_seq_one_letter_code
_entity_poly.pdbx_strand_id
1 'polypeptide(L)'
;MAGQHFRAGVVIVVRHPDRRRVLAFERSDAAGSWQLPQGGLDSGEEPIEGAWRELMEETGLGEDHVVARAEYPDWVAYEWPTDIMQEHGKDGRRRGQIQKWFLFDALDPEVQPTPDGTEFVAWQWVEPTWLIEHVPDWRRDAYARVLATL
;
A
#
# COMPACT_ATOMS: atom_id res chain seq x y z
N MET A 1 3.53 18.66 20.30
CA MET A 1 3.02 19.53 19.23
C MET A 1 2.24 18.67 18.25
N ALA A 2 1.03 19.06 17.96
CA ALA A 2 0.23 18.36 16.98
C ALA A 2 0.90 18.33 15.62
N GLY A 3 0.75 17.23 14.88
CA GLY A 3 1.24 17.09 13.52
C GLY A 3 2.75 17.01 13.37
N GLN A 4 3.48 16.69 14.43
CA GLN A 4 4.92 16.72 14.40
C GLN A 4 5.61 15.41 14.01
N HIS A 5 4.87 14.32 13.90
CA HIS A 5 5.47 13.02 13.59
C HIS A 5 4.73 12.29 12.49
N PHE A 6 5.41 11.27 11.95
CA PHE A 6 4.89 10.41 10.90
C PHE A 6 4.57 9.04 11.48
N ARG A 7 3.53 8.40 10.91
CA ARG A 7 3.21 7.02 11.25
C ARG A 7 4.09 6.10 10.43
N ALA A 8 4.77 5.15 11.08
CA ALA A 8 5.55 4.14 10.38
C ALA A 8 4.64 3.03 9.86
N GLY A 9 4.86 2.61 8.62
CA GLY A 9 4.04 1.59 8.01
C GLY A 9 4.73 0.88 6.85
N VAL A 10 3.94 0.06 6.16
CA VAL A 10 4.40 -0.72 5.01
C VAL A 10 3.43 -0.57 3.85
N VAL A 11 3.94 -0.74 2.63
CA VAL A 11 3.16 -0.80 1.40
C VAL A 11 3.57 -2.07 0.66
N ILE A 12 2.60 -2.79 0.09
CA ILE A 12 2.83 -4.06 -0.56
C ILE A 12 2.47 -3.97 -2.05
N VAL A 13 3.44 -4.27 -2.91
CA VAL A 13 3.20 -4.40 -4.34
C VAL A 13 3.13 -5.89 -4.67
N VAL A 14 1.99 -6.36 -5.18
CA VAL A 14 1.88 -7.72 -5.70
C VAL A 14 1.94 -7.64 -7.22
N ARG A 15 3.00 -8.20 -7.80
CA ARG A 15 3.25 -8.14 -9.23
C ARG A 15 2.76 -9.40 -9.92
N HIS A 16 2.12 -9.22 -11.07
CA HIS A 16 1.66 -10.33 -11.91
C HIS A 16 2.86 -11.12 -12.47
N PRO A 17 2.69 -12.43 -12.76
CA PRO A 17 3.76 -13.20 -13.41
C PRO A 17 4.28 -12.62 -14.73
N ASP A 18 3.48 -11.79 -15.44
CA ASP A 18 3.94 -11.10 -16.65
C ASP A 18 4.97 -10.01 -16.35
N ARG A 19 5.17 -9.68 -15.07
CA ARG A 19 6.13 -8.68 -14.58
C ARG A 19 5.82 -7.25 -15.01
N ARG A 20 4.60 -6.99 -15.46
CA ARG A 20 4.17 -5.67 -15.93
C ARG A 20 3.05 -5.08 -15.06
N ARG A 21 2.10 -5.91 -14.66
CA ARG A 21 0.92 -5.44 -13.93
C ARG A 21 1.06 -5.68 -12.44
N VAL A 22 0.38 -4.86 -11.68
CA VAL A 22 0.33 -4.97 -10.22
C VAL A 22 -1.12 -5.02 -9.77
N LEU A 23 -1.37 -5.61 -8.59
CA LEU A 23 -2.71 -5.63 -8.01
C LEU A 23 -3.03 -4.27 -7.41
N ALA A 24 -4.13 -3.70 -7.83
CA ALA A 24 -4.66 -2.46 -7.26
C ALA A 24 -6.02 -2.74 -6.63
N PHE A 25 -6.34 -1.98 -5.59
CA PHE A 25 -7.56 -2.16 -4.81
C PHE A 25 -8.33 -0.84 -4.71
N GLU A 26 -9.63 -0.92 -4.94
CA GLU A 26 -10.49 0.25 -4.83
C GLU A 26 -10.86 0.49 -3.37
N ARG A 27 -10.72 1.74 -2.95
CA ARG A 27 -11.04 2.13 -1.57
C ARG A 27 -12.53 2.12 -1.32
N SER A 28 -12.92 1.61 -0.15
CA SER A 28 -14.33 1.57 0.26
C SER A 28 -14.89 2.97 0.52
N ASP A 29 -14.04 3.93 0.90
CA ASP A 29 -14.45 5.27 1.29
C ASP A 29 -14.39 6.30 0.15
N ALA A 30 -13.88 5.90 -1.01
CA ALA A 30 -13.69 6.85 -2.12
C ALA A 30 -13.76 6.10 -3.45
N ALA A 31 -14.95 6.01 -4.04
CA ALA A 31 -15.14 5.35 -5.33
C ALA A 31 -14.22 5.96 -6.39
N GLY A 32 -13.58 5.11 -7.16
CA GLY A 32 -12.65 5.53 -8.20
C GLY A 32 -11.23 5.83 -7.68
N SER A 33 -11.02 5.76 -6.37
CA SER A 33 -9.69 5.94 -5.78
C SER A 33 -9.10 4.55 -5.51
N TRP A 34 -7.93 4.29 -6.07
CA TRP A 34 -7.27 2.98 -6.01
C TRP A 34 -5.93 3.08 -5.32
N GLN A 35 -5.49 2.00 -4.70
CA GLN A 35 -4.21 1.98 -4.01
C GLN A 35 -3.69 0.56 -3.84
N LEU A 36 -2.49 0.46 -3.31
CA LEU A 36 -1.88 -0.80 -2.89
C LEU A 36 -2.24 -1.10 -1.44
N PRO A 37 -2.20 -2.38 -1.03
CA PRO A 37 -2.34 -2.72 0.38
C PRO A 37 -1.29 -2.01 1.21
N GLN A 38 -1.68 -1.55 2.38
CA GLN A 38 -0.77 -0.84 3.28
C GLN A 38 -1.33 -0.82 4.69
N GLY A 39 -0.45 -0.58 5.64
CA GLY A 39 -0.90 -0.44 7.02
C GLY A 39 0.24 -0.03 7.94
N GLY A 40 -0.12 0.29 9.18
CA GLY A 40 0.84 0.67 10.20
C GLY A 40 1.58 -0.53 10.79
N LEU A 41 2.79 -0.28 11.25
CA LEU A 41 3.56 -1.31 11.96
C LEU A 41 3.13 -1.36 13.41
N ASP A 42 3.04 -2.57 13.96
CA ASP A 42 2.82 -2.78 15.38
C ASP A 42 4.14 -2.59 16.14
N SER A 43 4.03 -2.31 17.43
CA SER A 43 5.20 -2.14 18.28
C SER A 43 6.07 -3.40 18.25
N GLY A 44 7.35 -3.24 17.92
CA GLY A 44 8.31 -4.35 17.86
C GLY A 44 8.22 -5.21 16.62
N GLU A 45 7.31 -4.89 15.70
CA GLU A 45 7.14 -5.65 14.47
C GLU A 45 8.19 -5.24 13.44
N GLU A 46 8.82 -6.24 12.81
CA GLU A 46 9.72 -5.97 11.69
C GLU A 46 8.89 -5.59 10.45
N PRO A 47 9.39 -4.71 9.58
CA PRO A 47 8.62 -4.29 8.40
C PRO A 47 8.12 -5.44 7.53
N ILE A 48 8.94 -6.46 7.28
CA ILE A 48 8.51 -7.60 6.45
C ILE A 48 7.36 -8.38 7.12
N GLU A 49 7.38 -8.50 8.44
CA GLU A 49 6.30 -9.15 9.18
C GLU A 49 5.00 -8.35 9.03
N GLY A 50 5.10 -7.03 9.15
CA GLY A 50 3.97 -6.14 8.94
C GLY A 50 3.41 -6.24 7.53
N ALA A 51 4.30 -6.36 6.53
CA ALA A 51 3.88 -6.51 5.14
C ALA A 51 3.04 -7.78 4.94
N TRP A 52 3.51 -8.94 5.45
CA TRP A 52 2.76 -10.18 5.37
C TRP A 52 1.42 -10.08 6.09
N ARG A 53 1.42 -9.48 7.27
CA ARG A 53 0.20 -9.33 8.08
C ARG A 53 -0.83 -8.46 7.37
N GLU A 54 -0.43 -7.28 6.90
CA GLU A 54 -1.35 -6.37 6.22
C GLU A 54 -1.86 -6.98 4.91
N LEU A 55 -1.01 -7.68 4.17
CA LEU A 55 -1.42 -8.33 2.93
C LEU A 55 -2.53 -9.36 3.21
N MET A 56 -2.36 -10.18 4.24
CA MET A 56 -3.36 -11.17 4.61
C MET A 56 -4.64 -10.51 5.09
N GLU A 57 -4.53 -9.51 5.98
CA GLU A 57 -5.70 -8.84 6.55
C GLU A 57 -6.54 -8.15 5.48
N GLU A 58 -5.90 -7.47 4.54
CA GLU A 58 -6.63 -6.65 3.57
C GLU A 58 -7.02 -7.40 2.30
N THR A 59 -6.31 -8.46 1.93
CA THR A 59 -6.50 -9.12 0.64
C THR A 59 -6.66 -10.63 0.71
N GLY A 60 -6.42 -11.25 1.85
CA GLY A 60 -6.49 -12.71 1.97
C GLY A 60 -5.33 -13.45 1.33
N LEU A 61 -4.32 -12.75 0.81
CA LEU A 61 -3.18 -13.39 0.16
C LEU A 61 -2.09 -13.72 1.17
N GLY A 62 -1.48 -14.88 1.04
CA GLY A 62 -0.41 -15.35 1.90
C GLY A 62 0.62 -16.17 1.11
N GLU A 63 1.42 -16.95 1.83
CA GLU A 63 2.55 -17.71 1.26
C GLU A 63 2.13 -18.71 0.17
N ASP A 64 0.87 -19.14 0.16
CA ASP A 64 0.37 -20.03 -0.89
C ASP A 64 0.13 -19.32 -2.21
N HIS A 65 0.12 -18.00 -2.20
CA HIS A 65 -0.28 -17.18 -3.36
C HIS A 65 0.83 -16.32 -3.91
N VAL A 66 1.76 -15.88 -3.06
CA VAL A 66 2.80 -14.93 -3.43
C VAL A 66 4.12 -15.28 -2.77
N VAL A 67 5.21 -14.78 -3.35
CA VAL A 67 6.54 -14.92 -2.77
C VAL A 67 7.17 -13.54 -2.62
N ALA A 68 7.78 -13.29 -1.45
CA ALA A 68 8.51 -12.04 -1.21
C ALA A 68 9.74 -11.98 -2.13
N ARG A 69 9.88 -10.88 -2.86
CA ARG A 69 10.92 -10.78 -3.88
C ARG A 69 11.97 -9.73 -3.55
N ALA A 70 11.56 -8.55 -3.12
CA ALA A 70 12.47 -7.44 -2.86
C ALA A 70 11.84 -6.43 -1.92
N GLU A 71 12.69 -5.55 -1.37
CA GLU A 71 12.20 -4.38 -0.66
C GLU A 71 12.86 -3.14 -1.28
N TYR A 72 12.12 -2.05 -1.32
CA TYR A 72 12.68 -0.78 -1.75
C TYR A 72 13.64 -0.32 -0.66
N PRO A 73 14.85 0.13 -1.03
CA PRO A 73 15.92 0.35 -0.02
C PRO A 73 15.63 1.48 0.96
N ASP A 74 14.83 2.47 0.55
CA ASP A 74 14.59 3.65 1.38
C ASP A 74 13.21 3.62 2.02
N TRP A 75 13.08 4.27 3.18
CA TRP A 75 11.78 4.64 3.72
C TRP A 75 11.27 5.82 2.91
N VAL A 76 9.99 5.78 2.53
CA VAL A 76 9.37 6.83 1.71
C VAL A 76 8.30 7.53 2.52
N ALA A 77 8.44 8.84 2.66
CA ALA A 77 7.54 9.65 3.45
C ALA A 77 6.61 10.48 2.57
N TYR A 78 5.40 10.72 3.03
CA TYR A 78 4.53 11.73 2.46
C TYR A 78 3.71 12.38 3.56
N GLU A 79 3.28 13.63 3.31
CA GLU A 79 2.44 14.36 4.25
C GLU A 79 1.00 14.37 3.74
N TRP A 80 0.05 14.28 4.67
CA TRP A 80 -1.34 14.47 4.33
C TRP A 80 -1.63 15.95 4.13
N PRO A 81 -2.54 16.31 3.18
CA PRO A 81 -3.09 17.66 3.17
C PRO A 81 -3.74 18.00 4.50
N THR A 82 -3.85 19.28 4.81
CA THR A 82 -4.34 19.73 6.12
C THR A 82 -5.72 19.16 6.50
N ASP A 83 -6.64 19.12 5.53
CA ASP A 83 -7.97 18.57 5.76
C ASP A 83 -7.96 17.07 6.05
N ILE A 84 -7.13 16.33 5.31
CA ILE A 84 -6.96 14.89 5.51
C ILE A 84 -6.24 14.60 6.82
N MET A 85 -5.30 15.45 7.21
CA MET A 85 -4.56 15.31 8.46
C MET A 85 -5.49 15.32 9.66
N GLN A 86 -6.55 16.11 9.63
CA GLN A 86 -7.53 16.16 10.72
C GLN A 86 -8.27 14.84 10.85
N GLU A 87 -8.53 14.14 9.75
CA GLU A 87 -9.25 12.86 9.77
C GLU A 87 -8.35 11.69 10.13
N HIS A 88 -7.13 11.65 9.60
CA HIS A 88 -6.25 10.49 9.70
C HIS A 88 -5.10 10.68 10.68
N GLY A 89 -4.87 11.89 11.16
CA GLY A 89 -3.72 12.23 11.96
C GLY A 89 -3.88 12.07 13.47
N LYS A 90 -4.94 11.41 13.94
CA LYS A 90 -5.24 11.24 15.36
C LYS A 90 -5.18 12.58 16.10
N ASP A 91 -6.18 13.41 15.87
CA ASP A 91 -6.29 14.75 16.47
C ASP A 91 -5.13 15.67 16.07
N GLY A 92 -4.59 15.49 14.87
CA GLY A 92 -3.54 16.33 14.35
C GLY A 92 -2.16 16.04 14.89
N ARG A 93 -1.98 14.93 15.62
CA ARG A 93 -0.68 14.53 16.14
C ARG A 93 0.24 13.93 15.09
N ARG A 94 -0.32 13.45 13.99
CA ARG A 94 0.43 12.87 12.87
C ARG A 94 0.24 13.75 11.66
N ARG A 95 1.30 13.95 10.89
CA ARG A 95 1.26 14.78 9.69
C ARG A 95 1.36 13.99 8.40
N GLY A 96 1.66 12.69 8.48
CA GLY A 96 1.79 11.84 7.31
C GLY A 96 2.23 10.45 7.69
N GLN A 97 2.78 9.75 6.72
CA GLN A 97 3.30 8.40 6.92
C GLN A 97 4.72 8.31 6.38
N ILE A 98 5.50 7.42 6.99
CA ILE A 98 6.79 6.99 6.46
C ILE A 98 6.71 5.48 6.28
N GLN A 99 6.96 4.99 5.07
CA GLN A 99 6.61 3.62 4.71
C GLN A 99 7.77 2.88 4.06
N LYS A 100 7.87 1.60 4.40
CA LYS A 100 8.76 0.66 3.76
C LYS A 100 7.96 -0.10 2.70
N TRP A 101 8.48 -0.21 1.49
CA TRP A 101 7.78 -0.83 0.37
C TRP A 101 8.35 -2.19 0.04
N PHE A 102 7.49 -3.17 -0.18
CA PHE A 102 7.87 -4.54 -0.49
C PHE A 102 7.28 -4.99 -1.81
N LEU A 103 8.07 -5.70 -2.60
CA LEU A 103 7.64 -6.34 -3.83
C LEU A 103 7.43 -7.82 -3.60
N PHE A 104 6.23 -8.29 -3.90
CA PHE A 104 5.88 -9.71 -3.89
C PHE A 104 5.49 -10.09 -5.31
N ASP A 105 5.87 -11.29 -5.74
CA ASP A 105 5.43 -11.81 -7.03
C ASP A 105 4.33 -12.84 -6.82
N ALA A 106 3.24 -12.72 -7.58
CA ALA A 106 2.21 -13.74 -7.60
C ALA A 106 2.78 -15.03 -8.17
N LEU A 107 2.44 -16.17 -7.54
CA LEU A 107 2.92 -17.47 -7.98
C LEU A 107 2.22 -17.97 -9.24
N ASP A 108 1.05 -17.39 -9.54
CA ASP A 108 0.13 -17.90 -10.54
C ASP A 108 -0.68 -16.74 -11.11
N PRO A 109 -0.92 -16.65 -12.43
CA PRO A 109 -1.76 -15.58 -12.98
C PRO A 109 -3.22 -15.65 -12.52
N GLU A 110 -3.65 -16.80 -11.99
CA GLU A 110 -5.02 -17.00 -11.52
C GLU A 110 -5.22 -16.61 -10.05
N VAL A 111 -4.21 -16.05 -9.40
CA VAL A 111 -4.33 -15.56 -8.03
C VAL A 111 -5.48 -14.56 -7.92
N GLN A 112 -6.39 -14.82 -6.99
CA GLN A 112 -7.55 -13.96 -6.76
C GLN A 112 -7.56 -13.49 -5.30
N PRO A 113 -7.33 -12.21 -5.05
CA PRO A 113 -7.47 -11.69 -3.69
C PRO A 113 -8.94 -11.63 -3.27
N THR A 114 -9.14 -11.53 -1.96
CA THR A 114 -10.46 -11.32 -1.37
C THR A 114 -10.38 -10.02 -0.59
N PRO A 115 -10.82 -8.90 -1.17
CA PRO A 115 -10.85 -7.62 -0.43
C PRO A 115 -11.61 -7.77 0.88
N ASP A 116 -11.14 -7.08 1.92
CA ASP A 116 -11.70 -7.23 3.26
C ASP A 116 -13.09 -6.60 3.42
N GLY A 117 -13.53 -5.81 2.46
CA GLY A 117 -14.83 -5.12 2.49
C GLY A 117 -14.84 -3.89 3.39
N THR A 118 -13.79 -3.68 4.18
CA THR A 118 -13.66 -2.54 5.08
C THR A 118 -12.76 -1.47 4.46
N GLU A 119 -11.53 -1.84 4.12
CA GLU A 119 -10.60 -0.95 3.43
C GLU A 119 -10.88 -0.94 1.93
N PHE A 120 -11.13 -2.10 1.36
CA PHE A 120 -11.24 -2.31 -0.08
C PHE A 120 -12.53 -3.02 -0.45
N VAL A 121 -13.08 -2.66 -1.63
CA VAL A 121 -14.31 -3.25 -2.17
C VAL A 121 -14.13 -3.93 -3.51
N ALA A 122 -12.99 -3.72 -4.18
CA ALA A 122 -12.73 -4.29 -5.50
C ALA A 122 -11.23 -4.41 -5.74
N TRP A 123 -10.85 -5.19 -6.76
CA TRP A 123 -9.46 -5.35 -7.15
C TRP A 123 -9.34 -5.53 -8.65
N GLN A 124 -8.16 -5.18 -9.19
CA GLN A 124 -7.84 -5.48 -10.59
C GLN A 124 -6.33 -5.46 -10.81
N TRP A 125 -5.89 -6.13 -11.85
CA TRP A 125 -4.51 -6.03 -12.34
C TRP A 125 -4.41 -4.80 -13.20
N VAL A 126 -3.41 -3.93 -12.91
CA VAL A 126 -3.26 -2.65 -13.62
C VAL A 126 -1.80 -2.40 -13.96
N GLU A 127 -1.57 -1.58 -14.99
CA GLU A 127 -0.24 -1.05 -15.25
C GLU A 127 0.12 -0.06 -14.13
N PRO A 128 1.39 -0.01 -13.70
CA PRO A 128 1.78 0.95 -12.66
C PRO A 128 1.44 2.41 -12.98
N THR A 129 1.57 2.81 -14.25
CA THR A 129 1.21 4.17 -14.66
C THR A 129 -0.25 4.49 -14.44
N TRP A 130 -1.13 3.51 -14.69
CA TRP A 130 -2.55 3.68 -14.42
C TRP A 130 -2.80 3.91 -12.93
N LEU A 131 -2.14 3.13 -12.08
CA LEU A 131 -2.31 3.23 -10.65
C LEU A 131 -1.86 4.59 -10.12
N ILE A 132 -0.73 5.10 -10.61
CA ILE A 132 -0.22 6.42 -10.21
C ILE A 132 -1.24 7.51 -10.50
N GLU A 133 -2.02 7.36 -11.57
CA GLU A 133 -3.06 8.34 -11.93
C GLU A 133 -4.34 8.21 -11.09
N HIS A 134 -4.52 7.07 -10.40
CA HIS A 134 -5.77 6.78 -9.68
C HIS A 134 -5.62 6.75 -8.17
N VAL A 135 -4.42 6.96 -7.64
CA VAL A 135 -4.22 7.08 -6.19
C VAL A 135 -4.61 8.49 -5.72
N PRO A 136 -4.89 8.66 -4.43
CA PRO A 136 -5.05 10.00 -3.87
C PRO A 136 -3.83 10.88 -4.16
N ASP A 137 -4.05 12.17 -4.42
CA ASP A 137 -3.00 13.09 -4.85
C ASP A 137 -1.77 13.10 -3.94
N TRP A 138 -1.98 13.02 -2.64
CA TRP A 138 -0.87 13.09 -1.67
C TRP A 138 0.02 11.85 -1.67
N ARG A 139 -0.42 10.77 -2.34
CA ARG A 139 0.38 9.54 -2.47
C ARG A 139 1.09 9.43 -3.80
N ARG A 140 0.74 10.29 -4.76
CA ARG A 140 1.20 10.13 -6.14
C ARG A 140 2.72 10.13 -6.28
N ASP A 141 3.40 11.06 -5.62
CA ASP A 141 4.86 11.15 -5.73
C ASP A 141 5.55 9.91 -5.18
N ALA A 142 5.10 9.40 -4.04
CA ALA A 142 5.67 8.18 -3.46
C ALA A 142 5.46 6.98 -4.40
N TYR A 143 4.26 6.82 -4.94
CA TYR A 143 3.95 5.74 -5.87
C TYR A 143 4.80 5.84 -7.14
N ALA A 144 4.91 7.04 -7.72
CA ALA A 144 5.70 7.24 -8.92
C ALA A 144 7.17 6.89 -8.68
N ARG A 145 7.71 7.31 -7.54
CA ARG A 145 9.10 7.05 -7.18
C ARG A 145 9.40 5.56 -7.07
N VAL A 146 8.57 4.82 -6.35
CA VAL A 146 8.83 3.40 -6.08
C VAL A 146 8.47 2.54 -7.29
N LEU A 147 7.31 2.76 -7.90
CA LEU A 147 6.85 1.93 -9.02
C LEU A 147 7.73 2.07 -10.26
N ALA A 148 8.43 3.19 -10.41
CA ALA A 148 9.38 3.36 -11.52
C ALA A 148 10.56 2.39 -11.44
N THR A 149 10.79 1.75 -10.30
CA THR A 149 11.92 0.83 -10.11
C THR A 149 11.57 -0.63 -10.40
N LEU A 150 10.34 -0.92 -10.71
CA LEU A 150 9.88 -2.30 -10.94
C LEU A 150 10.21 -2.82 -12.34
#